data_384422df917a99cf27e71bbbb697be8f
#
_entry.id   384422df917a99cf27e71bbbb697be8f
#
_cell.length_a   1.000
_cell.length_b   1.000
_cell.length_c   1.000
_cell.angle_alpha   90.00
_cell.angle_beta   90.00
_cell.angle_gamma   90.00
#
_symmetry.space_group_name_H-M   'P 1'
#
loop_
_entity.id
_entity.type
_entity.pdbx_description
1 polymer ?
#
loop_
_entity_poly.entity_id
_entity_poly.type
_entity_poly.pdbx_seq_one_letter_code
_entity_poly.pdbx_strand_id
1 'polypeptide(L)'
;MRLLLIFSFLTSLVCAETGYNGKSILLTLPSPSGILSTHDLNISVLAHPTDKNRGIAILPIDYYASTGDSNITWIAPGKSISILLIIKMVSYPLETLSVDPAKVTPPPEALERIERERSQAKAIYEHFTPIRYWDRAFIKPLDSNITSEYGSARTYNGTLQSYHGGVDLRARTPIPVHATNEGIVILAEDRYFSGGTIIIDHGEGLYSCYFHLSRYEVKVGDYVHQGDTIALSGDTGRITGPHLHFGFMVHGVQTDPLDLIEKINTLFIPQKEDFVSAITH
;
A
#
# COMPACT_ATOMS: atom_id res chain seq x y z
N MET A 1 40.65 -8.85 -42.31
CA MET A 1 40.11 -7.81 -41.38
C MET A 1 39.19 -8.53 -40.39
N ARG A 2 39.70 -8.91 -39.20
CA ARG A 2 38.95 -9.62 -38.18
C ARG A 2 38.25 -8.58 -37.30
N LEU A 3 36.91 -8.59 -37.31
CA LEU A 3 36.10 -7.77 -36.47
C LEU A 3 36.15 -8.35 -35.03
N LEU A 4 36.84 -7.65 -34.15
CA LEU A 4 36.88 -7.99 -32.73
C LEU A 4 35.56 -7.50 -32.09
N LEU A 5 34.64 -8.41 -31.86
CA LEU A 5 33.44 -8.15 -31.02
C LEU A 5 33.91 -8.04 -29.58
N ILE A 6 34.03 -6.82 -29.10
CA ILE A 6 34.24 -6.53 -27.68
C ILE A 6 32.90 -6.78 -26.99
N PHE A 7 32.75 -7.95 -26.38
CA PHE A 7 31.70 -8.17 -25.37
C PHE A 7 32.08 -7.40 -24.11
N SER A 8 31.47 -6.24 -23.93
CA SER A 8 31.51 -5.52 -22.67
C SER A 8 30.72 -6.35 -21.65
N PHE A 9 31.40 -7.09 -20.79
CA PHE A 9 30.82 -7.64 -19.57
C PHE A 9 30.47 -6.46 -18.65
N LEU A 10 29.21 -6.03 -18.67
CA LEU A 10 28.69 -5.19 -17.62
C LEU A 10 28.66 -6.05 -16.34
N THR A 11 29.54 -5.76 -15.41
CA THR A 11 29.49 -6.31 -14.05
C THR A 11 28.16 -5.84 -13.44
N SER A 12 27.21 -6.75 -13.32
CA SER A 12 25.95 -6.50 -12.62
C SER A 12 26.28 -6.27 -11.15
N LEU A 13 26.09 -5.05 -10.67
CA LEU A 13 26.11 -4.76 -9.25
C LEU A 13 24.92 -5.52 -8.64
N VAL A 14 25.18 -6.58 -7.91
CA VAL A 14 24.14 -7.30 -7.17
C VAL A 14 23.85 -6.49 -5.91
N CYS A 15 22.78 -5.69 -5.96
CA CYS A 15 22.20 -5.07 -4.78
C CYS A 15 21.31 -6.11 -4.09
N ALA A 16 21.37 -6.22 -2.78
CA ALA A 16 20.48 -7.08 -2.01
C ALA A 16 19.50 -6.23 -1.21
N GLU A 17 18.22 -6.56 -1.30
CA GLU A 17 17.13 -5.91 -0.57
C GLU A 17 16.45 -6.91 0.36
N THR A 18 16.03 -6.44 1.52
CA THR A 18 15.29 -7.28 2.47
C THR A 18 13.83 -6.80 2.51
N GLY A 19 12.92 -7.71 2.19
CA GLY A 19 11.48 -7.53 2.32
C GLY A 19 10.91 -8.30 3.50
N TYR A 20 9.76 -7.85 3.97
CA TYR A 20 9.02 -8.50 5.05
C TYR A 20 7.58 -8.75 4.58
N ASN A 21 7.04 -9.94 4.89
CA ASN A 21 5.66 -10.24 4.53
C ASN A 21 4.68 -9.19 5.08
N GLY A 22 3.72 -8.77 4.25
CA GLY A 22 2.74 -7.72 4.57
C GLY A 22 3.27 -6.30 4.47
N LYS A 23 4.53 -6.07 4.12
CA LYS A 23 5.14 -4.74 3.98
C LYS A 23 5.54 -4.45 2.54
N SER A 24 5.89 -3.20 2.26
CA SER A 24 6.39 -2.80 0.94
C SER A 24 7.89 -2.52 0.98
N ILE A 25 8.56 -2.68 -0.16
CA ILE A 25 9.92 -2.19 -0.38
C ILE A 25 9.84 -0.98 -1.30
N LEU A 26 10.50 0.10 -0.93
CA LEU A 26 10.70 1.26 -1.77
C LEU A 26 12.11 1.18 -2.38
N LEU A 27 12.18 0.94 -3.68
CA LEU A 27 13.42 0.93 -4.44
C LEU A 27 13.65 2.28 -5.10
N THR A 28 14.88 2.79 -5.01
CA THR A 28 15.31 3.93 -5.81
C THR A 28 16.23 3.44 -6.93
N LEU A 29 15.89 3.78 -8.16
CA LEU A 29 16.49 3.27 -9.38
C LEU A 29 17.23 4.36 -10.16
N PRO A 30 18.28 4.02 -10.93
CA PRO A 30 19.14 5.01 -11.59
C PRO A 30 18.53 5.63 -12.86
N SER A 31 17.24 5.45 -13.09
CA SER A 31 16.51 6.05 -14.21
C SER A 31 15.02 6.20 -13.85
N PRO A 32 14.35 7.27 -14.30
CA PRO A 32 12.94 7.52 -14.04
C PRO A 32 12.00 6.63 -14.89
N SER A 33 12.51 5.61 -15.55
CA SER A 33 11.75 4.75 -16.44
C SER A 33 12.23 3.30 -16.37
N GLY A 34 11.39 2.38 -16.82
CA GLY A 34 11.66 0.95 -16.88
C GLY A 34 10.57 0.14 -16.21
N ILE A 35 10.82 -1.14 -16.10
CA ILE A 35 9.94 -2.12 -15.44
C ILE A 35 10.76 -2.85 -14.39
N LEU A 36 10.23 -2.96 -13.19
CA LEU A 36 10.69 -3.89 -12.17
C LEU A 36 9.90 -5.19 -12.33
N SER A 37 10.57 -6.23 -12.77
CA SER A 37 9.97 -7.56 -12.98
C SER A 37 10.29 -8.48 -11.82
N THR A 38 9.26 -9.09 -11.26
CA THR A 38 9.33 -10.19 -10.29
C THR A 38 8.78 -11.46 -10.94
N HIS A 39 8.70 -12.57 -10.19
CA HIS A 39 8.05 -13.78 -10.67
C HIS A 39 6.56 -13.54 -11.00
N ASP A 40 5.86 -12.72 -10.18
CA ASP A 40 4.40 -12.59 -10.24
C ASP A 40 3.92 -11.22 -10.68
N LEU A 41 4.78 -10.18 -10.63
CA LEU A 41 4.41 -8.80 -10.89
C LEU A 41 5.39 -8.11 -11.84
N ASN A 42 4.84 -7.25 -12.71
CA ASN A 42 5.59 -6.27 -13.46
C ASN A 42 5.14 -4.87 -12.99
N ILE A 43 6.04 -4.15 -12.35
CA ILE A 43 5.77 -2.84 -11.77
C ILE A 43 6.45 -1.78 -12.64
N SER A 44 5.68 -0.81 -13.11
CA SER A 44 6.23 0.36 -13.80
C SER A 44 7.11 1.17 -12.86
N VAL A 45 8.31 1.50 -13.31
CA VAL A 45 9.17 2.44 -12.59
C VAL A 45 8.62 3.85 -12.79
N LEU A 46 8.46 4.56 -11.70
CA LEU A 46 7.88 5.89 -11.62
C LEU A 46 8.99 6.92 -11.48
N ALA A 47 8.78 8.15 -11.96
CA ALA A 47 9.73 9.23 -11.71
C ALA A 47 9.85 9.51 -10.20
N HIS A 48 11.05 9.72 -9.69
CA HIS A 48 11.25 10.14 -8.31
C HIS A 48 10.62 11.53 -8.09
N PRO A 49 9.87 11.79 -7.02
CA PRO A 49 9.11 13.04 -6.87
C PRO A 49 10.01 14.29 -6.74
N THR A 50 11.23 14.15 -6.23
CA THR A 50 12.16 15.26 -5.98
C THR A 50 13.48 15.19 -6.76
N ASP A 51 13.75 14.08 -7.48
CA ASP A 51 14.95 13.90 -8.30
C ASP A 51 14.60 13.38 -9.70
N LYS A 52 14.62 14.25 -10.70
CA LYS A 52 14.23 13.93 -12.08
C LYS A 52 15.11 12.89 -12.77
N ASN A 53 16.31 12.62 -12.26
CA ASN A 53 17.25 11.65 -12.83
C ASN A 53 17.06 10.23 -12.29
N ARG A 54 16.25 10.06 -11.23
CA ARG A 54 16.02 8.78 -10.56
C ARG A 54 14.61 8.30 -10.76
N GLY A 55 14.44 6.99 -10.64
CA GLY A 55 13.14 6.34 -10.58
C GLY A 55 12.88 5.77 -9.20
N ILE A 56 11.61 5.46 -8.95
CA ILE A 56 11.18 4.69 -7.80
C ILE A 56 10.32 3.52 -8.24
N ALA A 57 10.35 2.44 -7.48
CA ALA A 57 9.38 1.35 -7.58
C ALA A 57 8.96 0.95 -6.15
N ILE A 58 7.65 0.78 -5.96
CA ILE A 58 7.09 0.33 -4.69
C ILE A 58 6.66 -1.12 -4.89
N LEU A 59 7.42 -2.06 -4.32
CA LEU A 59 7.17 -3.49 -4.41
C LEU A 59 6.46 -3.96 -3.14
N PRO A 60 5.16 -4.31 -3.20
CA PRO A 60 4.47 -4.89 -2.06
C PRO A 60 4.86 -6.37 -1.90
N ILE A 61 4.98 -6.81 -0.65
CA ILE A 61 5.18 -8.21 -0.29
C ILE A 61 3.90 -8.71 0.35
N ASP A 62 3.29 -9.71 -0.26
CA ASP A 62 2.03 -10.29 0.25
C ASP A 62 2.18 -10.80 1.69
N TYR A 63 1.10 -10.70 2.48
CA TYR A 63 1.09 -11.20 3.85
C TYR A 63 1.44 -12.68 3.96
N TYR A 64 1.02 -13.49 2.97
CA TYR A 64 1.27 -14.92 2.90
C TYR A 64 2.52 -15.29 2.07
N ALA A 65 3.35 -14.29 1.69
CA ALA A 65 4.58 -14.56 0.96
C ALA A 65 5.47 -15.55 1.73
N SER A 66 6.02 -16.52 1.01
CA SER A 66 6.98 -17.46 1.57
C SER A 66 8.33 -16.79 1.84
N THR A 67 9.00 -17.20 2.89
CA THR A 67 10.40 -16.80 3.15
C THR A 67 11.34 -17.39 2.10
N GLY A 68 12.42 -16.71 1.83
CA GLY A 68 13.47 -17.16 0.93
C GLY A 68 14.02 -16.07 0.06
N ASP A 69 14.92 -16.47 -0.81
CA ASP A 69 15.61 -15.60 -1.74
C ASP A 69 14.93 -15.68 -3.11
N SER A 70 14.71 -14.53 -3.73
CA SER A 70 14.26 -14.43 -5.12
C SER A 70 15.04 -13.34 -5.84
N ASN A 71 15.04 -13.38 -7.16
CA ASN A 71 15.63 -12.33 -7.97
C ASN A 71 14.52 -11.46 -8.56
N ILE A 72 14.67 -10.16 -8.40
CA ILE A 72 13.89 -9.16 -9.12
C ILE A 72 14.79 -8.45 -10.10
N THR A 73 14.27 -8.06 -11.25
CA THR A 73 15.06 -7.44 -12.30
C THR A 73 14.45 -6.11 -12.71
N TRP A 74 15.23 -5.04 -12.57
CA TRP A 74 14.89 -3.79 -13.22
C TRP A 74 15.42 -3.78 -14.66
N ILE A 75 14.54 -3.42 -15.61
CA ILE A 75 14.82 -3.38 -17.04
C ILE A 75 14.45 -2.00 -17.57
N ALA A 76 15.39 -1.32 -18.21
CA ALA A 76 15.22 -0.06 -18.92
C ALA A 76 15.98 -0.08 -20.26
N PRO A 77 15.75 0.85 -21.19
CA PRO A 77 16.45 0.88 -22.47
C PRO A 77 17.99 0.82 -22.31
N GLY A 78 18.60 -0.25 -22.80
CA GLY A 78 20.04 -0.48 -22.76
C GLY A 78 20.62 -0.80 -21.37
N LYS A 79 19.79 -1.02 -20.35
CA LYS A 79 20.22 -1.32 -18.96
C LYS A 79 19.36 -2.40 -18.34
N SER A 80 20.00 -3.24 -17.52
CA SER A 80 19.32 -4.23 -16.67
C SER A 80 20.11 -4.39 -15.38
N ILE A 81 19.40 -4.41 -14.24
CA ILE A 81 19.99 -4.65 -12.92
C ILE A 81 19.23 -5.79 -12.27
N SER A 82 19.95 -6.82 -11.83
CA SER A 82 19.39 -7.89 -10.99
C SER A 82 19.58 -7.51 -9.53
N ILE A 83 18.51 -7.64 -8.74
CA ILE A 83 18.47 -7.34 -7.31
C ILE A 83 18.08 -8.62 -6.59
N LEU A 84 18.91 -9.04 -5.64
CA LEU A 84 18.56 -10.17 -4.76
C LEU A 84 17.54 -9.69 -3.73
N LEU A 85 16.36 -10.28 -3.75
CA LEU A 85 15.30 -10.03 -2.76
C LEU A 85 15.28 -11.14 -1.72
N ILE A 86 15.51 -10.79 -0.46
CA ILE A 86 15.47 -11.70 0.68
C ILE A 86 14.16 -11.43 1.45
N ILE A 87 13.22 -12.38 1.42
CA ILE A 87 11.94 -12.25 2.12
C ILE A 87 12.05 -12.89 3.50
N LYS A 88 11.74 -12.12 4.54
CA LYS A 88 11.69 -12.53 5.94
C LYS A 88 10.27 -12.44 6.49
N MET A 89 9.97 -13.30 7.47
CA MET A 89 8.68 -13.28 8.17
C MET A 89 8.68 -12.27 9.30
N VAL A 90 7.57 -11.53 9.42
CA VAL A 90 7.22 -10.79 10.64
C VAL A 90 6.39 -11.71 11.53
N SER A 91 6.66 -11.67 12.84
CA SER A 91 5.80 -12.31 13.84
C SER A 91 4.70 -11.33 14.23
N TYR A 92 3.52 -11.54 13.68
CA TYR A 92 2.36 -10.70 13.96
C TYR A 92 1.61 -11.16 15.23
N PRO A 93 0.98 -10.24 16.00
CA PRO A 93 0.18 -10.60 17.16
C PRO A 93 -1.00 -11.51 16.82
N LEU A 94 -1.50 -12.24 17.82
CA LEU A 94 -2.74 -13.01 17.71
C LEU A 94 -3.87 -12.26 18.41
N GLU A 95 -5.01 -12.12 17.72
CA GLU A 95 -6.21 -11.48 18.24
C GLU A 95 -7.40 -12.43 18.16
N THR A 96 -8.15 -12.56 19.25
CA THR A 96 -9.44 -13.25 19.26
C THR A 96 -10.53 -12.22 19.45
N LEU A 97 -11.41 -12.13 18.45
CA LEU A 97 -12.46 -11.11 18.37
C LEU A 97 -13.84 -11.75 18.43
N SER A 98 -14.73 -11.12 19.19
CA SER A 98 -16.16 -11.45 19.22
C SER A 98 -16.92 -10.38 18.43
N VAL A 99 -17.60 -10.79 17.38
CA VAL A 99 -18.37 -9.93 16.48
C VAL A 99 -19.75 -10.51 16.22
N ASP A 100 -20.64 -9.76 15.56
CA ASP A 100 -21.93 -10.24 15.12
C ASP A 100 -21.78 -11.58 14.37
N PRO A 101 -22.46 -12.67 14.79
CA PRO A 101 -22.39 -13.97 14.12
C PRO A 101 -22.69 -13.91 12.61
N ALA A 102 -23.58 -13.03 12.16
CA ALA A 102 -23.86 -12.82 10.74
C ALA A 102 -22.64 -12.28 9.97
N LYS A 103 -21.71 -11.63 10.63
CA LYS A 103 -20.44 -11.16 10.03
C LYS A 103 -19.34 -12.24 10.00
N VAL A 104 -19.58 -13.39 10.61
CA VAL A 104 -18.68 -14.57 10.55
C VAL A 104 -19.27 -15.61 9.61
N THR A 105 -20.57 -15.91 9.76
CA THR A 105 -21.33 -16.81 8.90
C THR A 105 -22.47 -16.04 8.27
N PRO A 106 -22.23 -15.38 7.11
CA PRO A 106 -23.24 -14.58 6.45
C PRO A 106 -24.47 -15.40 6.08
N PRO A 107 -25.68 -14.84 6.26
CA PRO A 107 -26.89 -15.52 5.84
C PRO A 107 -26.97 -15.57 4.30
N PRO A 108 -27.69 -16.54 3.71
CA PRO A 108 -27.74 -16.76 2.26
C PRO A 108 -28.08 -15.50 1.44
N GLU A 109 -28.97 -14.64 1.94
CA GLU A 109 -29.38 -13.38 1.29
C GLU A 109 -28.27 -12.34 1.21
N ALA A 110 -27.21 -12.45 2.04
CA ALA A 110 -26.07 -11.54 2.00
C ALA A 110 -24.97 -11.98 1.01
N LEU A 111 -24.96 -13.25 0.59
CA LEU A 111 -23.85 -13.83 -0.19
C LEU A 111 -23.69 -13.15 -1.54
N GLU A 112 -24.77 -12.84 -2.25
CA GLU A 112 -24.71 -12.15 -3.54
C GLU A 112 -24.12 -10.74 -3.39
N ARG A 113 -24.55 -9.99 -2.36
CA ARG A 113 -23.98 -8.70 -2.03
C ARG A 113 -22.47 -8.79 -1.77
N ILE A 114 -22.06 -9.72 -0.94
CA ILE A 114 -20.65 -9.92 -0.57
C ILE A 114 -19.79 -10.21 -1.80
N GLU A 115 -20.27 -11.09 -2.71
CA GLU A 115 -19.52 -11.44 -3.92
C GLU A 115 -19.43 -10.28 -4.90
N ARG A 116 -20.51 -9.52 -5.07
CA ARG A 116 -20.49 -8.29 -5.89
C ARG A 116 -19.49 -7.27 -5.33
N GLU A 117 -19.51 -7.04 -4.01
CA GLU A 117 -18.58 -6.13 -3.34
C GLU A 117 -17.12 -6.58 -3.46
N ARG A 118 -16.87 -7.90 -3.34
CA ARG A 118 -15.53 -8.48 -3.54
C ARG A 118 -15.03 -8.25 -4.96
N SER A 119 -15.86 -8.56 -5.96
CA SER A 119 -15.52 -8.41 -7.39
C SER A 119 -15.25 -6.95 -7.74
N GLN A 120 -16.05 -6.02 -7.21
CA GLN A 120 -15.84 -4.57 -7.38
C GLN A 120 -14.52 -4.12 -6.76
N ALA A 121 -14.21 -4.53 -5.52
CA ALA A 121 -12.95 -4.18 -4.87
C ALA A 121 -11.74 -4.71 -5.64
N LYS A 122 -11.82 -5.96 -6.12
CA LYS A 122 -10.78 -6.55 -6.96
C LYS A 122 -10.55 -5.72 -8.22
N ALA A 123 -11.61 -5.36 -8.95
CA ALA A 123 -11.50 -4.56 -10.16
C ALA A 123 -10.89 -3.17 -9.90
N ILE A 124 -11.23 -2.54 -8.76
CA ILE A 124 -10.63 -1.27 -8.32
C ILE A 124 -9.12 -1.44 -8.12
N TYR A 125 -8.70 -2.41 -7.34
CA TYR A 125 -7.29 -2.55 -6.94
C TYR A 125 -6.39 -3.11 -8.06
N GLU A 126 -6.95 -3.78 -9.05
CA GLU A 126 -6.25 -4.22 -10.26
C GLU A 126 -6.13 -3.10 -11.32
N HIS A 127 -6.87 -2.02 -11.17
CA HIS A 127 -6.77 -0.87 -12.07
C HIS A 127 -5.47 -0.11 -11.81
N PHE A 128 -4.83 0.36 -12.89
CA PHE A 128 -3.63 1.18 -12.82
C PHE A 128 -3.87 2.54 -13.46
N THR A 129 -3.88 3.59 -12.65
CA THR A 129 -3.98 4.99 -13.09
C THR A 129 -2.57 5.51 -13.33
N PRO A 130 -2.15 5.84 -14.59
CA PRO A 130 -0.77 6.24 -14.91
C PRO A 130 -0.49 7.72 -14.56
N ILE A 131 -1.26 8.29 -13.66
CA ILE A 131 -1.15 9.68 -13.19
C ILE A 131 -0.83 9.62 -11.71
N ARG A 132 0.16 10.38 -11.28
CA ARG A 132 0.44 10.62 -9.86
C ARG A 132 -0.36 11.84 -9.42
N TYR A 133 -1.19 11.68 -8.39
CA TYR A 133 -1.91 12.79 -7.78
C TYR A 133 -1.16 13.42 -6.60
N TRP A 134 -0.25 12.68 -5.97
CA TRP A 134 0.51 13.11 -4.79
C TRP A 134 1.89 13.70 -5.17
N ASP A 135 2.26 14.81 -4.50
CA ASP A 135 3.54 15.51 -4.69
C ASP A 135 4.27 15.82 -3.38
N ARG A 136 3.77 15.28 -2.26
CA ARG A 136 4.25 15.53 -0.90
C ARG A 136 4.13 14.28 -0.02
N ALA A 137 4.73 14.37 1.18
CA ALA A 137 4.65 13.33 2.21
C ALA A 137 3.20 13.01 2.58
N PHE A 138 2.89 11.74 2.76
CA PHE A 138 1.57 11.29 3.21
C PHE A 138 1.36 11.57 4.70
N ILE A 139 0.14 11.84 5.11
CA ILE A 139 -0.26 12.03 6.51
C ILE A 139 -1.14 10.87 6.99
N LYS A 140 -1.22 10.67 8.31
CA LYS A 140 -2.23 9.79 8.89
C LYS A 140 -3.61 10.43 8.73
N PRO A 141 -4.67 9.64 8.46
CA PRO A 141 -6.02 10.18 8.29
C PRO A 141 -6.64 10.66 9.60
N LEU A 142 -6.05 10.24 10.72
CA LEU A 142 -6.49 10.57 12.07
C LEU A 142 -5.28 10.59 13.01
N ASP A 143 -5.12 11.67 13.77
CA ASP A 143 -4.10 11.74 14.82
C ASP A 143 -4.64 11.10 16.11
N SER A 144 -4.46 9.79 16.20
CA SER A 144 -4.93 9.02 17.36
C SER A 144 -4.08 7.77 17.59
N ASN A 145 -4.30 7.13 18.76
CA ASN A 145 -3.60 5.90 19.13
C ASN A 145 -4.06 4.72 18.26
N ILE A 146 -3.12 3.87 17.89
CA ILE A 146 -3.38 2.57 17.27
C ILE A 146 -3.99 1.65 18.32
N THR A 147 -5.10 1.00 17.97
CA THR A 147 -5.78 0.01 18.81
C THR A 147 -5.58 -1.42 18.32
N SER A 148 -5.29 -1.60 17.03
CA SER A 148 -4.89 -2.87 16.45
C SER A 148 -3.94 -2.61 15.27
N GLU A 149 -2.83 -3.34 15.22
CA GLU A 149 -1.81 -3.19 14.19
C GLU A 149 -2.15 -3.98 12.93
N TYR A 150 -1.57 -3.54 11.79
CA TYR A 150 -1.59 -4.34 10.58
C TYR A 150 -0.99 -5.72 10.81
N GLY A 151 -1.54 -6.74 10.15
CA GLY A 151 -0.99 -8.08 10.14
C GLY A 151 -1.40 -8.94 11.34
N SER A 152 -2.05 -8.36 12.39
CA SER A 152 -2.55 -9.15 13.50
C SER A 152 -3.37 -10.34 13.00
N ALA A 153 -2.96 -11.56 13.34
CA ALA A 153 -3.68 -12.77 12.97
C ALA A 153 -4.96 -12.86 13.80
N ARG A 154 -6.11 -12.89 13.14
CA ARG A 154 -7.43 -12.77 13.78
C ARG A 154 -8.22 -14.07 13.72
N THR A 155 -8.77 -14.46 14.87
CA THR A 155 -9.81 -15.47 14.97
C THR A 155 -11.11 -14.82 15.40
N TYR A 156 -12.12 -14.91 14.52
CA TYR A 156 -13.45 -14.34 14.77
C TYR A 156 -14.39 -15.42 15.32
N ASN A 157 -14.97 -15.19 16.52
CA ASN A 157 -15.88 -16.10 17.20
C ASN A 157 -15.35 -17.55 17.29
N GLY A 158 -14.03 -17.70 17.35
CA GLY A 158 -13.37 -19.00 17.46
C GLY A 158 -13.33 -19.85 16.18
N THR A 159 -13.87 -19.39 15.06
CA THR A 159 -14.02 -20.19 13.84
C THR A 159 -13.35 -19.61 12.59
N LEU A 160 -13.63 -18.33 12.26
CA LEU A 160 -13.09 -17.69 11.07
C LEU A 160 -11.69 -17.17 11.32
N GLN A 161 -10.73 -17.62 10.52
CA GLN A 161 -9.34 -17.13 10.56
C GLN A 161 -9.08 -16.13 9.44
N SER A 162 -8.40 -15.04 9.76
CA SER A 162 -8.02 -13.98 8.85
C SER A 162 -6.82 -13.23 9.41
N TYR A 163 -6.39 -12.16 8.75
CA TYR A 163 -5.46 -11.19 9.34
C TYR A 163 -6.02 -9.77 9.22
N HIS A 164 -5.47 -8.86 9.99
CA HIS A 164 -5.85 -7.45 9.98
C HIS A 164 -5.16 -6.72 8.80
N GLY A 165 -5.92 -6.37 7.79
CA GLY A 165 -5.40 -5.79 6.55
C GLY A 165 -5.17 -4.28 6.58
N GLY A 166 -5.09 -3.67 7.74
CA GLY A 166 -4.84 -2.24 7.94
C GLY A 166 -4.45 -1.97 9.38
N VAL A 167 -4.60 -0.74 9.82
CA VAL A 167 -4.46 -0.34 11.21
C VAL A 167 -5.79 0.20 11.72
N ASP A 168 -6.12 -0.12 12.97
CA ASP A 168 -7.29 0.45 13.62
C ASP A 168 -6.84 1.65 14.48
N LEU A 169 -7.36 2.82 14.15
CA LEU A 169 -7.11 4.07 14.85
C LEU A 169 -8.29 4.38 15.78
N ARG A 170 -8.00 4.62 17.04
CA ARG A 170 -9.04 4.95 18.03
C ARG A 170 -9.85 6.15 17.57
N ALA A 171 -11.16 5.98 17.42
CA ALA A 171 -12.07 7.05 17.04
C ALA A 171 -13.39 6.89 17.77
N ARG A 172 -13.80 7.95 18.46
CA ARG A 172 -15.19 8.05 18.97
C ARG A 172 -16.05 8.67 17.87
N THR A 173 -17.25 8.19 17.72
CA THR A 173 -18.20 8.75 16.74
C THR A 173 -18.85 10.04 17.24
N PRO A 174 -19.01 11.05 16.37
CA PRO A 174 -18.39 11.25 15.05
C PRO A 174 -17.09 12.07 15.16
N ILE A 175 -15.98 11.59 14.55
CA ILE A 175 -14.72 12.33 14.46
C ILE A 175 -14.38 12.52 12.98
N PRO A 176 -13.93 13.72 12.53
CA PRO A 176 -13.50 13.95 11.16
C PRO A 176 -12.34 13.01 10.75
N VAL A 177 -12.47 12.39 9.59
CA VAL A 177 -11.47 11.56 8.94
C VAL A 177 -10.94 12.31 7.73
N HIS A 178 -9.62 12.36 7.56
CA HIS A 178 -8.96 13.18 6.55
C HIS A 178 -8.34 12.34 5.44
N ALA A 179 -8.31 12.88 4.22
CA ALA A 179 -7.57 12.29 3.11
C ALA A 179 -6.06 12.26 3.42
N THR A 180 -5.44 11.10 3.26
CA THR A 180 -4.00 10.91 3.57
C THR A 180 -3.08 11.61 2.57
N ASN A 181 -3.54 11.84 1.35
CA ASN A 181 -2.91 12.65 0.29
C ASN A 181 -3.93 13.01 -0.79
N GLU A 182 -3.50 13.74 -1.83
CA GLU A 182 -4.30 14.04 -3.02
C GLU A 182 -4.73 12.77 -3.74
N GLY A 183 -5.93 12.79 -4.34
CA GLY A 183 -6.44 11.68 -5.14
C GLY A 183 -7.89 11.84 -5.59
N ILE A 184 -8.38 10.81 -6.26
CA ILE A 184 -9.78 10.73 -6.72
C ILE A 184 -10.53 9.71 -5.85
N VAL A 185 -11.68 10.10 -5.34
CA VAL A 185 -12.59 9.18 -4.64
C VAL A 185 -13.20 8.21 -5.67
N ILE A 186 -12.87 6.94 -5.56
CA ILE A 186 -13.33 5.90 -6.51
C ILE A 186 -14.40 4.99 -5.93
N LEU A 187 -14.59 5.05 -4.61
CA LEU A 187 -15.66 4.36 -3.91
C LEU A 187 -16.08 5.16 -2.66
N ALA A 188 -17.38 5.30 -2.46
CA ALA A 188 -18.01 5.90 -1.27
C ALA A 188 -19.37 5.24 -1.07
N GLU A 189 -19.44 4.09 -0.35
CA GLU A 189 -20.66 3.31 -0.15
C GLU A 189 -20.61 2.46 1.11
N ASP A 190 -21.78 1.99 1.57
CA ASP A 190 -21.87 1.01 2.66
C ASP A 190 -21.68 -0.41 2.14
N ARG A 191 -20.77 -1.14 2.77
CA ARG A 191 -20.37 -2.51 2.42
C ARG A 191 -20.62 -3.46 3.58
N TYR A 192 -20.83 -4.72 3.25
CA TYR A 192 -21.27 -5.72 4.24
C TYR A 192 -20.27 -5.90 5.40
N PHE A 193 -18.98 -6.04 5.09
CA PHE A 193 -17.96 -6.24 6.12
C PHE A 193 -17.29 -4.94 6.57
N SER A 194 -16.94 -4.07 5.67
CA SER A 194 -16.22 -2.84 5.99
C SER A 194 -17.14 -1.68 6.42
N GLY A 195 -18.47 -1.86 6.31
CA GLY A 195 -19.43 -0.79 6.63
C GLY A 195 -19.24 0.40 5.72
N GLY A 196 -19.46 1.61 6.24
CA GLY A 196 -19.20 2.83 5.51
C GLY A 196 -17.75 2.86 5.03
N THR A 197 -17.57 2.89 3.70
CA THR A 197 -16.27 2.71 3.05
C THR A 197 -15.99 3.83 2.07
N ILE A 198 -14.78 4.41 2.16
CA ILE A 198 -14.20 5.27 1.12
C ILE A 198 -12.91 4.62 0.64
N ILE A 199 -12.68 4.66 -0.69
CA ILE A 199 -11.40 4.33 -1.32
C ILE A 199 -10.98 5.53 -2.18
N ILE A 200 -9.73 5.96 -2.01
CA ILE A 200 -9.10 7.03 -2.78
C ILE A 200 -8.00 6.44 -3.63
N ASP A 201 -8.04 6.71 -4.94
CA ASP A 201 -6.97 6.43 -5.89
C ASP A 201 -6.00 7.60 -5.90
N HIS A 202 -4.76 7.35 -5.46
CA HIS A 202 -3.67 8.33 -5.47
C HIS A 202 -2.86 8.29 -6.78
N GLY A 203 -3.28 7.42 -7.70
CA GLY A 203 -2.54 7.13 -8.93
C GLY A 203 -1.40 6.14 -8.73
N GLU A 204 -0.83 5.69 -9.85
CA GLU A 204 0.34 4.81 -9.88
C GLU A 204 0.18 3.50 -9.09
N GLY A 205 -1.08 3.01 -8.95
CA GLY A 205 -1.41 1.76 -8.24
C GLY A 205 -1.45 1.90 -6.72
N LEU A 206 -1.53 3.12 -6.18
CA LEU A 206 -1.66 3.40 -4.75
C LEU A 206 -3.10 3.74 -4.40
N TYR A 207 -3.69 3.00 -3.45
CA TYR A 207 -5.06 3.22 -2.97
C TYR A 207 -5.09 3.26 -1.46
N SER A 208 -5.67 4.33 -0.87
CA SER A 208 -5.98 4.37 0.55
C SER A 208 -7.43 3.99 0.82
N CYS A 209 -7.67 3.28 1.92
CA CYS A 209 -8.95 2.69 2.28
C CYS A 209 -9.34 3.13 3.69
N TYR A 210 -10.59 3.59 3.84
CA TYR A 210 -11.16 4.10 5.09
C TYR A 210 -12.46 3.38 5.37
N PHE A 211 -12.55 2.62 6.48
CA PHE A 211 -13.71 1.78 6.78
C PHE A 211 -14.37 2.15 8.10
N HIS A 212 -15.53 1.57 8.31
CA HIS A 212 -16.38 1.74 9.50
C HIS A 212 -16.90 3.16 9.69
N LEU A 213 -17.06 3.90 8.58
CA LEU A 213 -17.49 5.28 8.57
C LEU A 213 -18.98 5.41 8.87
N SER A 214 -19.38 6.52 9.53
CA SER A 214 -20.78 6.82 9.82
C SER A 214 -21.41 7.79 8.81
N ARG A 215 -20.59 8.59 8.11
CA ARG A 215 -21.03 9.57 7.12
C ARG A 215 -19.93 9.88 6.11
N TYR A 216 -20.32 10.08 4.87
CA TYR A 216 -19.44 10.54 3.78
C TYR A 216 -19.58 12.05 3.62
N GLU A 217 -18.45 12.76 3.47
CA GLU A 217 -18.40 14.18 3.13
C GLU A 217 -18.03 14.39 1.65
N VAL A 218 -17.74 13.30 0.95
CA VAL A 218 -17.35 13.25 -0.47
C VAL A 218 -18.14 12.17 -1.19
N LYS A 219 -18.14 12.22 -2.52
CA LYS A 219 -18.73 11.22 -3.41
C LYS A 219 -17.76 10.72 -4.46
N VAL A 220 -18.08 9.63 -5.11
CA VAL A 220 -17.31 9.07 -6.21
C VAL A 220 -17.10 10.10 -7.31
N GLY A 221 -15.85 10.25 -7.77
CA GLY A 221 -15.40 11.21 -8.76
C GLY A 221 -14.88 12.53 -8.19
N ASP A 222 -15.07 12.79 -6.91
CA ASP A 222 -14.49 14.00 -6.29
C ASP A 222 -12.95 13.89 -6.23
N TYR A 223 -12.27 14.97 -6.60
CA TYR A 223 -10.87 15.17 -6.29
C TYR A 223 -10.74 15.70 -4.86
N VAL A 224 -9.88 15.10 -4.07
CA VAL A 224 -9.60 15.52 -2.70
C VAL A 224 -8.16 15.97 -2.55
N HIS A 225 -7.95 16.98 -1.71
CA HIS A 225 -6.62 17.40 -1.29
C HIS A 225 -6.22 16.71 0.01
N GLN A 226 -4.90 16.61 0.25
CA GLN A 226 -4.39 16.12 1.52
C GLN A 226 -4.99 16.93 2.69
N GLY A 227 -5.52 16.22 3.68
CA GLY A 227 -6.10 16.85 4.88
C GLY A 227 -7.56 17.25 4.75
N ASP A 228 -8.17 17.16 3.56
CA ASP A 228 -9.61 17.38 3.40
C ASP A 228 -10.39 16.41 4.28
N THR A 229 -11.45 16.88 4.93
CA THR A 229 -12.39 16.02 5.64
C THR A 229 -13.21 15.23 4.63
N ILE A 230 -13.03 13.92 4.59
CA ILE A 230 -13.70 13.02 3.64
C ILE A 230 -14.88 12.28 4.25
N ALA A 231 -14.88 12.09 5.58
CA ALA A 231 -15.89 11.33 6.29
C ALA A 231 -15.92 11.66 7.78
N LEU A 232 -16.90 11.07 8.48
CA LEU A 232 -16.88 10.92 9.92
C LEU A 232 -16.67 9.46 10.29
N SER A 233 -15.85 9.21 11.33
CA SER A 233 -15.67 7.88 11.89
C SER A 233 -16.99 7.30 12.41
N GLY A 234 -17.04 5.98 12.54
CA GLY A 234 -18.25 5.28 12.92
C GLY A 234 -17.98 3.92 13.58
N ASP A 235 -19.03 3.10 13.51
CA ASP A 235 -19.09 1.76 14.08
C ASP A 235 -19.90 0.80 13.17
N THR A 236 -19.85 1.02 11.85
CA THR A 236 -20.58 0.23 10.86
C THR A 236 -19.80 -1.00 10.40
N GLY A 237 -20.47 -2.03 9.88
CA GLY A 237 -19.85 -3.22 9.36
C GLY A 237 -19.46 -4.28 10.41
N ARG A 238 -18.35 -5.01 10.17
CA ARG A 238 -17.82 -6.05 11.10
C ARG A 238 -16.85 -5.42 12.08
N ILE A 239 -17.32 -5.05 13.24
CA ILE A 239 -16.62 -4.23 14.22
C ILE A 239 -16.85 -4.72 15.66
N THR A 240 -15.91 -4.47 16.55
CA THR A 240 -16.03 -4.73 18.00
C THR A 240 -16.29 -3.47 18.82
N GLY A 241 -16.11 -2.29 18.22
CA GLY A 241 -16.34 -0.98 18.84
C GLY A 241 -15.84 0.15 17.95
N PRO A 242 -16.24 1.40 18.19
CA PRO A 242 -15.94 2.54 17.31
C PRO A 242 -14.46 2.76 17.08
N HIS A 243 -14.03 2.73 15.82
CA HIS A 243 -12.67 3.03 15.35
C HIS A 243 -12.67 3.40 13.86
N LEU A 244 -11.58 3.97 13.37
CA LEU A 244 -11.28 4.05 11.96
C LEU A 244 -10.34 2.90 11.60
N HIS A 245 -10.77 2.02 10.69
CA HIS A 245 -9.86 1.12 10.01
C HIS A 245 -9.24 1.85 8.80
N PHE A 246 -7.92 1.93 8.76
CA PHE A 246 -7.16 2.55 7.70
C PHE A 246 -6.24 1.54 7.02
N GLY A 247 -6.36 1.36 5.72
CA GLY A 247 -5.59 0.42 4.92
C GLY A 247 -4.95 1.05 3.69
N PHE A 248 -4.01 0.32 3.10
CA PHE A 248 -3.40 0.66 1.81
C PHE A 248 -3.32 -0.56 0.90
N MET A 249 -3.58 -0.32 -0.40
CA MET A 249 -3.32 -1.28 -1.46
C MET A 249 -2.26 -0.72 -2.39
N VAL A 250 -1.30 -1.55 -2.76
CA VAL A 250 -0.22 -1.23 -3.70
C VAL A 250 -0.21 -2.28 -4.80
N HIS A 251 -0.49 -1.88 -6.04
CA HIS A 251 -0.58 -2.80 -7.18
C HIS A 251 -1.45 -4.04 -6.92
N GLY A 252 -2.60 -3.85 -6.27
CA GLY A 252 -3.53 -4.93 -5.93
C GLY A 252 -3.19 -5.74 -4.69
N VAL A 253 -2.06 -5.48 -4.03
CA VAL A 253 -1.61 -6.19 -2.82
C VAL A 253 -1.80 -5.30 -1.59
N GLN A 254 -2.39 -5.87 -0.54
CA GLN A 254 -2.58 -5.19 0.74
C GLN A 254 -1.27 -5.11 1.51
N THR A 255 -0.95 -3.94 2.05
CA THR A 255 0.31 -3.69 2.75
C THR A 255 0.08 -2.88 4.03
N ASP A 256 1.05 -2.95 4.96
CA ASP A 256 1.06 -2.13 6.17
C ASP A 256 1.04 -0.63 5.80
N PRO A 257 -0.06 0.09 6.10
CA PRO A 257 -0.23 1.48 5.67
C PRO A 257 0.77 2.44 6.32
N LEU A 258 1.16 2.19 7.58
CA LEU A 258 2.07 3.09 8.28
C LEU A 258 3.52 2.87 7.85
N ASP A 259 3.94 1.62 7.64
CA ASP A 259 5.24 1.27 7.06
C ASP A 259 5.39 1.87 5.64
N LEU A 260 4.32 1.79 4.83
CA LEU A 260 4.31 2.37 3.49
C LEU A 260 4.44 3.90 3.52
N ILE A 261 3.64 4.57 4.35
CA ILE A 261 3.69 6.03 4.52
C ILE A 261 5.09 6.47 4.95
N GLU A 262 5.67 5.80 5.95
CA GLU A 262 7.03 6.11 6.43
C GLU A 262 8.04 6.02 5.28
N LYS A 263 8.01 4.94 4.49
CA LYS A 263 8.93 4.74 3.37
C LYS A 263 8.73 5.78 2.26
N ILE A 264 7.50 6.01 1.81
CA ILE A 264 7.23 7.04 0.78
C ILE A 264 7.70 8.41 1.26
N ASN A 265 7.50 8.74 2.53
CA ASN A 265 7.84 10.03 3.09
C ASN A 265 9.35 10.29 3.09
N THR A 266 10.19 9.24 3.07
CA THR A 266 11.65 9.40 2.91
C THR A 266 12.05 10.07 1.59
N LEU A 267 11.20 9.96 0.54
CA LEU A 267 11.44 10.58 -0.76
C LEU A 267 11.44 12.12 -0.72
N PHE A 268 10.80 12.70 0.32
CA PHE A 268 10.67 14.15 0.50
C PHE A 268 11.65 14.72 1.54
N ILE A 269 12.47 13.87 2.15
CA ILE A 269 13.53 14.32 3.05
C ILE A 269 14.72 14.76 2.18
N PRO A 270 15.20 16.01 2.32
CA PRO A 270 16.39 16.44 1.60
C PRO A 270 17.55 15.46 1.90
N GLN A 271 18.10 14.83 0.87
CA GLN A 271 19.34 14.07 1.01
C GLN A 271 20.41 15.08 1.43
N LYS A 272 21.08 14.86 2.58
CA LYS A 272 22.31 15.57 2.89
C LYS A 272 23.26 15.26 1.74
N GLU A 273 23.67 16.29 0.97
CA GLU A 273 24.80 16.16 0.06
C GLU A 273 25.95 15.59 0.89
N ASP A 274 26.44 14.43 0.49
CA ASP A 274 27.65 13.88 1.10
C ASP A 274 28.78 14.90 0.89
N PHE A 275 29.14 15.61 1.94
CA PHE A 275 30.30 16.49 2.00
C PHE A 275 31.59 15.65 1.94
N VAL A 276 31.75 14.85 0.89
CA VAL A 276 32.98 14.11 0.58
C VAL A 276 33.43 14.44 -0.84
N SER A 277 33.70 15.72 -1.13
CA SER A 277 34.55 16.10 -2.25
C SER A 277 35.14 17.48 -2.10
N ALA A 278 35.78 17.78 -0.96
CA ALA A 278 36.55 18.99 -0.80
C ALA A 278 37.84 18.77 -0.01
N ILE A 279 38.53 17.63 -0.18
CA ILE A 279 39.92 17.46 0.24
C ILE A 279 40.63 16.63 -0.83
N THR A 280 40.90 17.23 -1.99
CA THR A 280 42.05 16.89 -2.85
C THR A 280 42.39 18.09 -3.70
N HIS A 281 43.24 18.95 -3.13
CA HIS A 281 44.21 19.75 -3.85
C HIS A 281 45.50 19.74 -3.06
#